data_3b7dfb73fc0780fe0ad236dea816aa4e
#
_entry.id   3b7dfb73fc0780fe0ad236dea816aa4e
#
_cell.length_a   1.000
_cell.length_b   1.000
_cell.length_c   1.000
_cell.angle_alpha   90.00
_cell.angle_beta   90.00
_cell.angle_gamma   90.00
#
_symmetry.space_group_name_H-M   'P 1'
#
loop_
_entity.id
_entity.type
_entity.pdbx_description
1 polymer ?
#
loop_
_entity_poly.entity_id
_entity_poly.type
_entity_poly.pdbx_seq_one_letter_code
_entity_poly.pdbx_strand_id
1 'polypeptide(L)'
;MVMLGMPHTGLVDRFGRRAIDLRVSLTERCNLRCTYCMPAAGLPVSPSDAIMTAAEIARLVGLGATRLGVRKVRFTGGEPLLRADLVDVVARCAALPDCPELSLTTNAIGLASRAQALADAGLDRINVSLDTIDPETFTTVTRRPFLARVLEGIAAADAAGLRMKVNAVLLRGVNDTHAADLLAWCLERGYELRFIEQMPLDAGHTWDRAEMVTAAEVRELLAEHVVLTPHAAPRDGAPAERYDVAERSAAGSAGRHLGTVGIIASVTESFCADCTRTRLTADGKVRSCLFSDEETDVLTAMRAGADDDEVVAIWQRAMWAKPRDHGVDRADFVQPARSMSAIGG
;
A
#
# COMPACT_ATOMS: atom_id res chain seq x y z
N MET A 1 -37.58 3.00 6.47
CA MET A 1 -36.99 2.61 7.79
C MET A 1 -35.89 3.60 8.08
N VAL A 2 -36.19 4.63 8.88
CA VAL A 2 -35.24 5.69 9.23
C VAL A 2 -34.13 5.06 10.09
N MET A 3 -32.93 5.08 9.60
CA MET A 3 -31.74 4.69 10.40
C MET A 3 -31.52 5.77 11.47
N LEU A 4 -31.97 5.48 12.68
CA LEU A 4 -31.64 6.24 13.88
C LEU A 4 -30.14 6.10 14.16
N GLY A 5 -29.43 7.24 14.14
CA GLY A 5 -28.16 7.41 14.83
C GLY A 5 -26.90 6.98 14.10
N MET A 6 -26.47 7.75 13.09
CA MET A 6 -25.05 7.91 12.80
C MET A 6 -24.56 9.22 13.46
N PRO A 7 -24.05 9.20 14.69
CA PRO A 7 -23.66 10.42 15.42
C PRO A 7 -22.19 10.79 15.21
N HIS A 8 -21.49 10.25 14.19
CA HIS A 8 -20.06 10.44 14.07
C HIS A 8 -19.69 11.24 12.82
N THR A 9 -19.02 12.36 13.05
CA THR A 9 -18.27 13.06 12.00
C THR A 9 -17.08 12.18 11.58
N GLY A 10 -16.95 11.88 10.28
CA GLY A 10 -15.85 11.10 9.71
C GLY A 10 -16.21 9.64 9.38
N LEU A 11 -15.18 8.88 9.00
CA LEU A 11 -15.28 7.47 8.64
C LEU A 11 -15.03 6.59 9.86
N VAL A 12 -16.08 6.32 10.61
CA VAL A 12 -16.04 5.50 11.83
C VAL A 12 -16.77 4.18 11.59
N ASP A 13 -16.20 3.07 12.04
CA ASP A 13 -16.86 1.77 12.00
C ASP A 13 -17.57 1.43 13.33
N ARG A 14 -18.35 0.34 13.34
CA ARG A 14 -19.10 -0.12 14.52
C ARG A 14 -18.23 -0.54 15.71
N PHE A 15 -16.89 -0.59 15.54
CA PHE A 15 -15.92 -0.92 16.58
C PHE A 15 -15.16 0.33 17.08
N GLY A 16 -15.53 1.53 16.59
CA GLY A 16 -14.93 2.80 16.97
C GLY A 16 -13.63 3.15 16.26
N ARG A 17 -13.17 2.33 15.28
CA ARG A 17 -11.97 2.64 14.50
C ARG A 17 -12.27 3.76 13.51
N ARG A 18 -11.32 4.69 13.35
CA ARG A 18 -11.43 5.83 12.43
C ARG A 18 -10.53 5.61 11.22
N ALA A 19 -11.09 5.67 10.01
CA ALA A 19 -10.32 5.61 8.79
C ALA A 19 -9.84 7.02 8.40
N ILE A 20 -8.52 7.23 8.51
CA ILE A 20 -7.83 8.47 8.15
C ILE A 20 -6.82 8.27 7.01
N ASP A 21 -6.54 7.04 6.61
CA ASP A 21 -5.62 6.64 5.52
C ASP A 21 -6.46 6.11 4.35
N LEU A 22 -6.60 6.92 3.32
CA LEU A 22 -7.31 6.57 2.08
C LEU A 22 -6.33 6.02 1.06
N ARG A 23 -6.62 4.83 0.53
CA ARG A 23 -5.91 4.27 -0.62
C ARG A 23 -6.77 4.37 -1.85
N VAL A 24 -6.23 4.97 -2.91
CA VAL A 24 -6.90 5.18 -4.18
C VAL A 24 -6.19 4.38 -5.26
N SER A 25 -6.86 3.33 -5.74
CA SER A 25 -6.39 2.60 -6.92
C SER A 25 -6.65 3.46 -8.16
N LEU A 26 -5.61 3.74 -8.93
CA LEU A 26 -5.70 4.59 -10.12
C LEU A 26 -5.89 3.78 -11.40
N THR A 27 -5.50 2.51 -11.37
CA THR A 27 -5.55 1.60 -12.51
C THR A 27 -5.37 0.15 -12.05
N GLU A 28 -5.91 -0.79 -12.82
CA GLU A 28 -5.67 -2.24 -12.61
C GLU A 28 -4.46 -2.74 -13.41
N ARG A 29 -3.96 -1.93 -14.37
CA ARG A 29 -2.84 -2.29 -15.24
C ARG A 29 -1.52 -2.27 -14.48
N CYS A 30 -0.67 -3.26 -14.74
CA CYS A 30 0.71 -3.31 -14.24
C CYS A 30 1.67 -3.75 -15.35
N ASN A 31 2.90 -3.26 -15.31
CA ASN A 31 3.98 -3.63 -16.25
C ASN A 31 4.87 -4.77 -15.70
N LEU A 32 4.73 -5.15 -14.43
CA LEU A 32 5.31 -6.36 -13.85
C LEU A 32 4.30 -7.51 -13.79
N ARG A 33 4.79 -8.71 -13.49
CA ARG A 33 4.01 -9.94 -13.36
C ARG A 33 4.47 -10.73 -12.13
N CYS A 34 4.54 -10.03 -10.98
CA CYS A 34 5.04 -10.65 -9.74
C CYS A 34 4.28 -11.93 -9.41
N THR A 35 5.04 -12.98 -9.09
CA THR A 35 4.53 -14.34 -8.91
C THR A 35 3.44 -14.45 -7.86
N TYR A 36 3.57 -13.65 -6.80
CA TYR A 36 2.65 -13.59 -5.66
C TYR A 36 1.46 -12.62 -5.85
N CYS A 37 1.35 -11.96 -7.00
CA CYS A 37 0.32 -10.93 -7.22
C CYS A 37 -0.52 -11.21 -8.47
N MET A 38 0.11 -11.60 -9.57
CA MET A 38 -0.51 -11.58 -10.89
C MET A 38 -0.07 -12.78 -11.75
N PRO A 39 -0.96 -13.42 -12.52
CA PRO A 39 -0.58 -14.46 -13.46
C PRO A 39 0.33 -13.91 -14.57
N ALA A 40 1.12 -14.82 -15.19
CA ALA A 40 2.07 -14.43 -16.23
C ALA A 40 1.41 -13.72 -17.44
N ALA A 41 0.18 -14.13 -17.78
CA ALA A 41 -0.61 -13.52 -18.85
C ALA A 41 -1.17 -12.12 -18.48
N GLY A 42 -1.12 -11.75 -17.20
CA GLY A 42 -1.79 -10.55 -16.67
C GLY A 42 -3.27 -10.81 -16.38
N LEU A 43 -3.97 -9.73 -16.07
CA LEU A 43 -5.41 -9.76 -15.76
C LEU A 43 -6.17 -8.91 -16.79
N PRO A 44 -7.46 -9.23 -17.04
CA PRO A 44 -8.36 -8.32 -17.73
C PRO A 44 -8.38 -6.97 -17.00
N VAL A 45 -8.50 -5.89 -17.74
CA VAL A 45 -8.60 -4.53 -17.19
C VAL A 45 -9.95 -3.94 -17.53
N SER A 46 -10.46 -3.13 -16.63
CA SER A 46 -11.71 -2.40 -16.84
C SER A 46 -11.58 -1.44 -18.04
N PRO A 47 -12.66 -1.23 -18.82
CA PRO A 47 -12.71 -0.19 -19.86
C PRO A 47 -12.37 1.19 -19.27
N SER A 48 -11.79 2.07 -20.09
CA SER A 48 -11.33 3.39 -19.65
C SER A 48 -12.44 4.30 -19.12
N ASP A 49 -13.67 4.15 -19.63
CA ASP A 49 -14.86 4.88 -19.20
C ASP A 49 -15.45 4.36 -17.89
N ALA A 50 -15.09 3.13 -17.49
CA ALA A 50 -15.48 2.57 -16.20
C ALA A 50 -14.60 3.06 -15.04
N ILE A 51 -13.39 3.59 -15.29
CA ILE A 51 -12.50 4.07 -14.25
C ILE A 51 -12.73 5.54 -13.93
N MET A 52 -12.35 5.95 -12.71
CA MET A 52 -12.47 7.34 -12.25
C MET A 52 -11.57 8.28 -13.06
N THR A 53 -12.09 9.42 -13.45
CA THR A 53 -11.31 10.55 -14.01
C THR A 53 -10.51 11.27 -12.91
N ALA A 54 -9.53 12.10 -13.30
CA ALA A 54 -8.77 12.92 -12.34
C ALA A 54 -9.69 13.85 -11.52
N ALA A 55 -10.73 14.39 -12.14
CA ALA A 55 -11.70 15.27 -11.46
C ALA A 55 -12.56 14.50 -10.43
N GLU A 56 -13.01 13.29 -10.76
CA GLU A 56 -13.78 12.43 -9.84
C GLU A 56 -12.92 11.99 -8.65
N ILE A 57 -11.65 11.65 -8.89
CA ILE A 57 -10.69 11.33 -7.82
C ILE A 57 -10.49 12.54 -6.91
N ALA A 58 -10.24 13.72 -7.46
CA ALA A 58 -10.05 14.93 -6.67
C ALA A 58 -11.29 15.30 -5.86
N ARG A 59 -12.51 15.14 -6.41
CA ARG A 59 -13.76 15.34 -5.67
C ARG A 59 -13.87 14.36 -4.48
N LEU A 60 -13.63 13.07 -4.69
CA LEU A 60 -13.69 12.07 -3.62
C LEU A 60 -12.61 12.29 -2.55
N VAL A 61 -11.38 12.62 -2.95
CA VAL A 61 -10.30 12.97 -2.01
C VAL A 61 -10.67 14.23 -1.21
N GLY A 62 -11.25 15.24 -1.87
CA GLY A 62 -11.73 16.46 -1.22
C GLY A 62 -12.81 16.19 -0.18
N LEU A 63 -13.82 15.40 -0.50
CA LEU A 63 -14.85 14.98 0.46
C LEU A 63 -14.24 14.16 1.61
N GLY A 64 -13.29 13.28 1.28
CA GLY A 64 -12.52 12.52 2.26
C GLY A 64 -11.81 13.43 3.27
N ALA A 65 -11.11 14.46 2.79
CA ALA A 65 -10.35 15.38 3.63
C ALA A 65 -11.25 16.33 4.44
N THR A 66 -12.19 17.01 3.76
CA THR A 66 -12.98 18.08 4.38
C THR A 66 -14.14 17.58 5.24
N ARG A 67 -14.77 16.45 4.87
CA ARG A 67 -15.99 15.94 5.49
C ARG A 67 -15.81 14.65 6.29
N LEU A 68 -14.85 13.81 5.90
CA LEU A 68 -14.69 12.44 6.39
C LEU A 68 -13.44 12.22 7.24
N GLY A 69 -12.60 13.24 7.41
CA GLY A 69 -11.43 13.21 8.31
C GLY A 69 -10.24 12.43 7.76
N VAL A 70 -10.17 12.21 6.44
CA VAL A 70 -9.00 11.65 5.77
C VAL A 70 -7.81 12.62 5.89
N ARG A 71 -6.66 12.12 6.32
CA ARG A 71 -5.43 12.91 6.52
C ARG A 71 -4.27 12.42 5.66
N LYS A 72 -4.38 11.21 5.12
CA LYS A 72 -3.35 10.60 4.27
C LYS A 72 -4.02 9.97 3.07
N VAL A 73 -3.48 10.25 1.89
CA VAL A 73 -3.91 9.63 0.64
C VAL A 73 -2.72 8.89 0.02
N ARG A 74 -2.98 7.65 -0.39
CA ARG A 74 -1.99 6.87 -1.11
C ARG A 74 -2.55 6.46 -2.45
N PHE A 75 -1.96 6.99 -3.50
CA PHE A 75 -2.22 6.55 -4.85
C PHE A 75 -1.52 5.22 -5.11
N THR A 76 -2.24 4.26 -5.67
CA THR A 76 -1.79 2.89 -5.90
C THR A 76 -2.57 2.29 -7.09
N GLY A 77 -2.69 1.00 -7.16
CA GLY A 77 -3.40 0.26 -8.21
C GLY A 77 -2.61 -0.96 -8.60
N GLY A 78 -2.61 -1.31 -9.87
CA GLY A 78 -1.58 -2.16 -10.45
C GLY A 78 -0.25 -1.40 -10.44
N GLU A 79 -0.01 -0.56 -11.47
CA GLU A 79 1.12 0.38 -11.47
C GLU A 79 0.63 1.79 -11.84
N PRO A 80 0.56 2.71 -10.88
CA PRO A 80 0.02 4.05 -11.12
C PRO A 80 0.81 4.89 -12.14
N LEU A 81 2.11 4.63 -12.35
CA LEU A 81 2.90 5.29 -13.37
C LEU A 81 2.44 4.97 -14.80
N LEU A 82 1.60 3.94 -15.00
CA LEU A 82 0.99 3.66 -16.30
C LEU A 82 -0.19 4.58 -16.62
N ARG A 83 -0.69 5.32 -15.63
CA ARG A 83 -1.75 6.29 -15.83
C ARG A 83 -1.16 7.59 -16.40
N ALA A 84 -1.68 8.01 -17.56
CA ALA A 84 -1.12 9.16 -18.28
C ALA A 84 -1.28 10.49 -17.53
N ASP A 85 -2.44 10.69 -16.91
CA ASP A 85 -2.84 11.90 -16.16
C ASP A 85 -2.45 11.84 -14.66
N LEU A 86 -1.52 10.96 -14.24
CA LEU A 86 -1.11 10.81 -12.83
C LEU A 86 -0.66 12.15 -12.21
N VAL A 87 0.13 12.93 -12.94
CA VAL A 87 0.61 14.24 -12.45
C VAL A 87 -0.57 15.21 -12.25
N ASP A 88 -1.56 15.22 -13.15
CA ASP A 88 -2.79 16.03 -12.99
C ASP A 88 -3.63 15.56 -11.78
N VAL A 89 -3.73 14.25 -11.54
CA VAL A 89 -4.40 13.70 -10.34
C VAL A 89 -3.73 14.24 -9.07
N VAL A 90 -2.40 14.16 -8.99
CA VAL A 90 -1.64 14.64 -7.83
C VAL A 90 -1.83 16.14 -7.66
N ALA A 91 -1.66 16.94 -8.73
CA ALA A 91 -1.79 18.41 -8.69
C ALA A 91 -3.18 18.87 -8.24
N ARG A 92 -4.25 18.21 -8.73
CA ARG A 92 -5.64 18.50 -8.30
C ARG A 92 -5.87 18.19 -6.83
N CYS A 93 -5.32 17.09 -6.33
CA CYS A 93 -5.44 16.74 -4.92
C CYS A 93 -4.59 17.67 -4.03
N ALA A 94 -3.40 18.05 -4.47
CA ALA A 94 -2.54 18.99 -3.75
C ALA A 94 -3.13 20.41 -3.67
N ALA A 95 -3.95 20.80 -4.64
CA ALA A 95 -4.63 22.09 -4.65
C ALA A 95 -5.88 22.18 -3.75
N LEU A 96 -6.25 21.08 -3.07
CA LEU A 96 -7.40 21.07 -2.16
C LEU A 96 -7.12 21.92 -0.91
N PRO A 97 -8.12 22.68 -0.38
CA PRO A 97 -7.94 23.54 0.81
C PRO A 97 -7.40 22.79 2.04
N ASP A 98 -7.89 21.56 2.29
CA ASP A 98 -7.48 20.69 3.38
C ASP A 98 -6.69 19.50 2.79
N CYS A 99 -5.63 19.82 2.03
CA CYS A 99 -4.82 18.79 1.35
C CYS A 99 -4.26 17.78 2.35
N PRO A 100 -4.59 16.48 2.21
CA PRO A 100 -3.98 15.42 3.02
C PRO A 100 -2.53 15.16 2.56
N GLU A 101 -1.74 14.45 3.39
CA GLU A 101 -0.43 13.94 2.94
C GLU A 101 -0.63 13.03 1.71
N LEU A 102 0.00 13.38 0.58
CA LEU A 102 -0.09 12.63 -0.67
C LEU A 102 1.09 11.68 -0.84
N SER A 103 0.82 10.41 -1.06
CA SER A 103 1.87 9.42 -1.30
C SER A 103 1.53 8.51 -2.50
N LEU A 104 2.57 7.95 -3.10
CA LEU A 104 2.47 7.03 -4.23
C LEU A 104 3.07 5.67 -3.84
N THR A 105 2.42 4.55 -4.19
CA THR A 105 3.03 3.22 -4.19
C THR A 105 3.28 2.82 -5.63
N THR A 106 4.52 2.46 -5.97
CA THR A 106 4.94 2.17 -7.35
C THR A 106 6.08 1.17 -7.39
N ASN A 107 6.23 0.45 -8.50
CA ASN A 107 7.41 -0.35 -8.81
C ASN A 107 8.56 0.48 -9.42
N ALA A 108 8.40 1.79 -9.51
CA ALA A 108 9.36 2.78 -10.00
C ALA A 108 9.76 2.67 -11.49
N ILE A 109 9.24 1.72 -12.27
CA ILE A 109 9.52 1.64 -13.72
C ILE A 109 8.87 2.82 -14.45
N GLY A 110 9.70 3.72 -15.00
CA GLY A 110 9.25 4.95 -15.65
C GLY A 110 9.16 6.15 -14.71
N LEU A 111 9.53 5.98 -13.44
CA LEU A 111 9.57 7.09 -12.46
C LEU A 111 10.66 8.12 -12.83
N ALA A 112 11.78 7.69 -13.44
CA ALA A 112 12.87 8.56 -13.84
C ALA A 112 12.42 9.78 -14.66
N SER A 113 11.45 9.59 -15.55
CA SER A 113 10.90 10.68 -16.38
C SER A 113 9.80 11.50 -15.72
N ARG A 114 9.34 11.15 -14.51
CA ARG A 114 8.18 11.77 -13.85
C ARG A 114 8.44 12.25 -12.43
N ALA A 115 9.57 11.86 -11.82
CA ALA A 115 9.85 12.13 -10.41
C ALA A 115 9.77 13.63 -10.08
N GLN A 116 10.45 14.47 -10.87
CA GLN A 116 10.42 15.94 -10.67
C GLN A 116 9.00 16.49 -10.85
N ALA A 117 8.28 16.09 -11.91
CA ALA A 117 6.92 16.59 -12.14
C ALA A 117 5.94 16.17 -11.03
N LEU A 118 6.13 14.98 -10.42
CA LEU A 118 5.32 14.53 -9.29
C LEU A 118 5.66 15.33 -8.02
N ALA A 119 6.94 15.63 -7.78
CA ALA A 119 7.36 16.48 -6.67
C ALA A 119 6.79 17.91 -6.83
N ASP A 120 6.93 18.51 -8.01
CA ASP A 120 6.40 19.83 -8.33
C ASP A 120 4.87 19.89 -8.22
N ALA A 121 4.19 18.78 -8.51
CA ALA A 121 2.74 18.65 -8.36
C ALA A 121 2.28 18.53 -6.89
N GLY A 122 3.19 18.39 -5.93
CA GLY A 122 2.88 18.31 -4.51
C GLY A 122 2.80 16.89 -3.94
N LEU A 123 3.47 15.92 -4.55
CA LEU A 123 3.61 14.60 -3.96
C LEU A 123 4.63 14.62 -2.79
N ASP A 124 4.22 14.18 -1.60
CA ASP A 124 5.07 14.23 -0.41
C ASP A 124 6.03 13.07 -0.28
N ARG A 125 5.63 11.88 -0.75
CA ARG A 125 6.37 10.64 -0.47
C ARG A 125 6.07 9.52 -1.48
N ILE A 126 7.07 8.66 -1.68
CA ILE A 126 6.95 7.45 -2.50
C ILE A 126 7.21 6.20 -1.64
N ASN A 127 6.41 5.15 -1.86
CA ASN A 127 6.70 3.80 -1.41
C ASN A 127 7.06 2.98 -2.66
N VAL A 128 8.31 2.55 -2.74
CA VAL A 128 8.79 1.73 -3.85
C VAL A 128 8.63 0.26 -3.49
N SER A 129 8.01 -0.52 -4.37
CA SER A 129 7.97 -1.98 -4.26
C SER A 129 9.23 -2.57 -4.90
N LEU A 130 10.11 -3.14 -4.06
CA LEU A 130 11.38 -3.75 -4.49
C LEU A 130 11.70 -4.92 -3.57
N ASP A 131 11.57 -6.14 -4.08
CA ASP A 131 11.67 -7.36 -3.30
C ASP A 131 13.12 -7.89 -3.20
N THR A 132 14.02 -7.40 -4.06
CA THR A 132 15.44 -7.75 -4.10
C THR A 132 16.22 -6.77 -4.98
N ILE A 133 17.53 -6.67 -4.74
CA ILE A 133 18.51 -5.94 -5.59
C ILE A 133 19.35 -6.88 -6.47
N ASP A 134 19.09 -8.19 -6.39
CA ASP A 134 19.72 -9.18 -7.26
C ASP A 134 18.95 -9.30 -8.59
N PRO A 135 19.61 -9.14 -9.77
CA PRO A 135 18.92 -9.10 -11.05
C PRO A 135 18.25 -10.41 -11.46
N GLU A 136 18.80 -11.56 -11.09
CA GLU A 136 18.28 -12.87 -11.46
C GLU A 136 17.02 -13.16 -10.62
N THR A 137 17.12 -12.95 -9.31
CA THR A 137 16.01 -13.08 -8.37
C THR A 137 14.90 -12.08 -8.68
N PHE A 138 15.24 -10.83 -9.01
CA PHE A 138 14.25 -9.84 -9.45
C PHE A 138 13.48 -10.34 -10.69
N THR A 139 14.18 -10.91 -11.67
CA THR A 139 13.56 -11.45 -12.88
C THR A 139 12.67 -12.65 -12.55
N THR A 140 13.10 -13.51 -11.64
CA THR A 140 12.32 -14.67 -11.15
C THR A 140 11.03 -14.21 -10.47
N VAL A 141 11.10 -13.26 -9.55
CA VAL A 141 9.94 -12.75 -8.80
C VAL A 141 8.98 -11.99 -9.71
N THR A 142 9.51 -11.09 -10.54
CA THR A 142 8.67 -10.14 -11.31
C THR A 142 8.35 -10.61 -12.74
N ARG A 143 8.98 -11.68 -13.20
CA ARG A 143 8.94 -12.19 -14.59
C ARG A 143 9.35 -11.14 -15.64
N ARG A 144 10.19 -10.17 -15.23
CA ARG A 144 10.68 -9.09 -16.10
C ARG A 144 12.10 -8.66 -15.70
N PRO A 145 13.05 -8.50 -16.63
CA PRO A 145 14.43 -8.10 -16.35
C PRO A 145 14.57 -6.56 -16.25
N PHE A 146 13.78 -5.90 -15.39
CA PHE A 146 13.69 -4.44 -15.37
C PHE A 146 14.32 -3.80 -14.12
N LEU A 147 15.13 -4.53 -13.35
CA LEU A 147 15.74 -4.00 -12.11
C LEU A 147 16.49 -2.68 -12.34
N ALA A 148 17.28 -2.57 -13.40
CA ALA A 148 18.02 -1.34 -13.70
C ALA A 148 17.09 -0.12 -13.81
N ARG A 149 15.93 -0.28 -14.48
CA ARG A 149 14.93 0.78 -14.63
C ARG A 149 14.25 1.15 -13.31
N VAL A 150 14.09 0.19 -12.38
CA VAL A 150 13.60 0.45 -11.03
C VAL A 150 14.60 1.30 -10.26
N LEU A 151 15.89 0.92 -10.30
CA LEU A 151 16.95 1.65 -9.61
C LEU A 151 17.16 3.06 -10.17
N GLU A 152 17.05 3.25 -11.51
CA GLU A 152 17.03 4.57 -12.14
C GLU A 152 15.85 5.43 -11.63
N GLY A 153 14.66 4.84 -11.49
CA GLY A 153 13.49 5.52 -10.95
C GLY A 153 13.67 5.93 -9.50
N ILE A 154 14.27 5.08 -8.68
CA ILE A 154 14.61 5.37 -7.28
C ILE A 154 15.59 6.54 -7.20
N ALA A 155 16.67 6.50 -7.99
CA ALA A 155 17.66 7.57 -8.02
C ALA A 155 17.06 8.92 -8.45
N ALA A 156 16.16 8.91 -9.42
CA ALA A 156 15.46 10.13 -9.87
C ALA A 156 14.50 10.69 -8.80
N ALA A 157 13.82 9.82 -8.05
CA ALA A 157 12.96 10.24 -6.94
C ALA A 157 13.77 10.87 -5.80
N ASP A 158 14.93 10.29 -5.50
CA ASP A 158 15.87 10.83 -4.50
C ASP A 158 16.39 12.21 -4.93
N ALA A 159 16.83 12.33 -6.19
CA ALA A 159 17.27 13.61 -6.78
C ALA A 159 16.17 14.69 -6.79
N ALA A 160 14.90 14.29 -6.92
CA ALA A 160 13.74 15.20 -6.83
C ALA A 160 13.34 15.54 -5.38
N GLY A 161 14.06 15.04 -4.37
CA GLY A 161 13.80 15.29 -2.95
C GLY A 161 12.56 14.59 -2.39
N LEU A 162 12.02 13.60 -3.08
CA LEU A 162 10.88 12.83 -2.60
C LEU A 162 11.30 11.87 -1.48
N ARG A 163 10.62 11.95 -0.33
CA ARG A 163 10.88 11.02 0.76
C ARG A 163 10.52 9.60 0.33
N MET A 164 11.39 8.63 0.55
CA MET A 164 11.19 7.25 0.12
C MET A 164 11.09 6.26 1.25
N LYS A 165 10.27 5.23 1.01
CA LYS A 165 10.27 3.97 1.74
C LYS A 165 10.29 2.84 0.72
N VAL A 166 10.98 1.75 1.05
CA VAL A 166 11.01 0.53 0.24
C VAL A 166 10.11 -0.52 0.90
N ASN A 167 9.28 -1.18 0.13
CA ASN A 167 8.46 -2.31 0.58
C ASN A 167 8.94 -3.56 -0.14
N ALA A 168 9.10 -4.64 0.60
CA ALA A 168 9.49 -5.94 0.06
C ALA A 168 8.60 -7.06 0.62
N VAL A 169 8.23 -8.00 -0.23
CA VAL A 169 7.63 -9.27 0.14
C VAL A 169 8.70 -10.35 0.04
N LEU A 170 8.88 -11.13 1.10
CA LEU A 170 9.78 -12.28 1.07
C LEU A 170 9.02 -13.54 0.66
N LEU A 171 9.60 -14.29 -0.26
CA LEU A 171 9.13 -15.56 -0.78
C LEU A 171 10.13 -16.64 -0.39
N ARG A 172 9.68 -17.66 0.31
CA ARG A 172 10.52 -18.76 0.83
C ARG A 172 11.29 -19.44 -0.30
N GLY A 173 12.60 -19.57 -0.12
CA GLY A 173 13.51 -20.20 -1.07
C GLY A 173 13.71 -19.43 -2.38
N VAL A 174 13.26 -18.17 -2.45
CA VAL A 174 13.42 -17.31 -3.64
C VAL A 174 14.24 -16.07 -3.35
N ASN A 175 13.78 -15.20 -2.45
CA ASN A 175 14.46 -13.96 -2.08
C ASN A 175 14.60 -13.75 -0.57
N ASP A 176 14.19 -14.70 0.25
CA ASP A 176 14.30 -14.66 1.71
C ASP A 176 15.76 -14.58 2.18
N THR A 177 16.68 -15.28 1.50
CA THR A 177 18.13 -15.20 1.77
C THR A 177 18.76 -13.84 1.41
N HIS A 178 18.09 -13.03 0.61
CA HIS A 178 18.54 -11.68 0.20
C HIS A 178 18.01 -10.57 1.11
N ALA A 179 17.28 -10.90 2.18
CA ALA A 179 16.66 -9.91 3.07
C ALA A 179 17.68 -8.96 3.71
N ALA A 180 18.81 -9.51 4.15
CA ALA A 180 19.89 -8.73 4.78
C ALA A 180 20.59 -7.79 3.77
N ASP A 181 20.83 -8.25 2.55
CA ASP A 181 21.45 -7.43 1.50
C ASP A 181 20.57 -6.26 1.10
N LEU A 182 19.26 -6.50 0.95
CA LEU A 182 18.30 -5.45 0.67
C LEU A 182 18.20 -4.44 1.84
N LEU A 183 18.26 -4.93 3.09
CA LEU A 183 18.30 -4.05 4.26
C LEU A 183 19.56 -3.19 4.27
N ALA A 184 20.73 -3.77 4.06
CA ALA A 184 21.99 -3.04 4.00
C ALA A 184 21.97 -1.97 2.92
N TRP A 185 21.50 -2.32 1.71
CA TRP A 185 21.36 -1.41 0.58
C TRP A 185 20.44 -0.22 0.90
N CYS A 186 19.33 -0.46 1.61
CA CYS A 186 18.40 0.60 2.05
C CYS A 186 19.03 1.50 3.11
N LEU A 187 19.69 0.91 4.12
CA LEU A 187 20.32 1.65 5.23
C LEU A 187 21.43 2.58 4.73
N GLU A 188 22.28 2.12 3.79
CA GLU A 188 23.33 2.94 3.16
C GLU A 188 22.79 4.19 2.47
N ARG A 189 21.54 4.15 2.02
CA ARG A 189 20.84 5.26 1.31
C ARG A 189 19.90 6.05 2.18
N GLY A 190 19.77 5.68 3.46
CA GLY A 190 18.83 6.31 4.38
C GLY A 190 17.35 6.01 4.10
N TYR A 191 17.06 4.92 3.37
CA TYR A 191 15.68 4.51 3.10
C TYR A 191 15.15 3.61 4.20
N GLU A 192 13.90 3.81 4.63
CA GLU A 192 13.19 2.89 5.50
C GLU A 192 12.69 1.69 4.70
N LEU A 193 13.30 0.52 4.93
CA LEU A 193 12.82 -0.75 4.39
C LEU A 193 11.66 -1.28 5.24
N ARG A 194 10.63 -1.84 4.58
CA ARG A 194 9.53 -2.55 5.24
C ARG A 194 9.30 -3.90 4.58
N PHE A 195 9.50 -4.96 5.33
CA PHE A 195 9.09 -6.30 4.92
C PHE A 195 7.61 -6.50 5.17
N ILE A 196 6.92 -7.16 4.25
CA ILE A 196 5.48 -7.39 4.28
C ILE A 196 5.25 -8.90 4.14
N GLU A 197 4.51 -9.49 5.05
CA GLU A 197 4.04 -10.87 4.90
C GLU A 197 3.20 -11.00 3.63
N GLN A 198 3.44 -12.06 2.87
CA GLN A 198 2.63 -12.39 1.70
C GLN A 198 1.18 -12.62 2.13
N MET A 199 0.26 -11.95 1.47
CA MET A 199 -1.17 -11.99 1.78
C MET A 199 -1.93 -12.86 0.76
N PRO A 200 -3.04 -13.53 1.16
CA PRO A 200 -3.92 -14.29 0.26
C PRO A 200 -4.72 -13.36 -0.66
N LEU A 201 -4.04 -12.70 -1.62
CA LEU A 201 -4.61 -11.72 -2.55
C LEU A 201 -4.04 -11.89 -3.97
N ASP A 202 -3.38 -13.01 -4.23
CA ASP A 202 -2.91 -13.40 -5.54
C ASP A 202 -4.09 -13.80 -6.44
N ALA A 203 -4.05 -13.40 -7.70
CA ALA A 203 -5.13 -13.69 -8.66
C ALA A 203 -5.25 -15.17 -9.02
N GLY A 204 -4.24 -15.98 -8.70
CA GLY A 204 -4.24 -17.42 -8.96
C GLY A 204 -4.84 -18.25 -7.84
N HIS A 205 -5.15 -17.65 -6.69
CA HIS A 205 -5.57 -18.34 -5.46
C HIS A 205 -4.60 -19.47 -5.08
N THR A 206 -3.30 -19.21 -5.24
CA THR A 206 -2.21 -20.18 -4.97
C THR A 206 -1.50 -19.94 -3.66
N TRP A 207 -1.89 -18.90 -2.92
CA TRP A 207 -1.29 -18.59 -1.63
C TRP A 207 -1.42 -19.76 -0.66
N ASP A 208 -0.31 -20.13 -0.06
CA ASP A 208 -0.23 -21.13 1.00
C ASP A 208 0.44 -20.52 2.23
N ARG A 209 -0.21 -20.65 3.37
CA ARG A 209 0.31 -20.14 4.64
C ARG A 209 1.63 -20.81 5.04
N ALA A 210 1.82 -22.09 4.69
CA ALA A 210 3.05 -22.82 5.00
C ALA A 210 4.27 -22.33 4.22
N GLU A 211 4.03 -21.76 3.04
CA GLU A 211 5.08 -21.20 2.17
C GLU A 211 5.39 -19.72 2.46
N MET A 212 4.59 -19.08 3.30
CA MET A 212 4.81 -17.67 3.66
C MET A 212 6.01 -17.54 4.60
N VAL A 213 6.84 -16.50 4.39
CA VAL A 213 7.83 -16.07 5.38
C VAL A 213 7.15 -15.18 6.40
N THR A 214 7.11 -15.62 7.65
CA THR A 214 6.43 -14.92 8.75
C THR A 214 7.23 -13.74 9.28
N ALA A 215 6.58 -12.82 9.98
CA ALA A 215 7.26 -11.71 10.66
C ALA A 215 8.31 -12.19 11.67
N ALA A 216 8.08 -13.31 12.34
CA ALA A 216 9.05 -13.93 13.26
C ALA A 216 10.30 -14.37 12.50
N GLU A 217 10.13 -15.11 11.39
CA GLU A 217 11.23 -15.55 10.55
C GLU A 217 11.99 -14.38 9.92
N VAL A 218 11.31 -13.29 9.52
CA VAL A 218 11.98 -12.07 9.05
C VAL A 218 12.90 -11.51 10.13
N ARG A 219 12.42 -11.44 11.39
CA ARG A 219 13.26 -10.99 12.51
C ARG A 219 14.47 -11.90 12.74
N GLU A 220 14.29 -13.21 12.65
CA GLU A 220 15.36 -14.20 12.78
C GLU A 220 16.41 -14.05 11.67
N LEU A 221 15.99 -14.00 10.40
CA LEU A 221 16.87 -13.78 9.26
C LEU A 221 17.73 -12.50 9.41
N LEU A 222 17.12 -11.41 9.81
CA LEU A 222 17.84 -10.16 10.00
C LEU A 222 18.77 -10.20 11.24
N ALA A 223 18.35 -10.88 12.32
CA ALA A 223 19.14 -10.97 13.55
C ALA A 223 20.46 -11.72 13.40
N GLU A 224 20.66 -12.50 12.34
CA GLU A 224 21.94 -13.08 12.00
C GLU A 224 22.99 -12.03 11.61
N HIS A 225 22.56 -10.90 11.06
CA HIS A 225 23.43 -9.86 10.48
C HIS A 225 23.46 -8.56 11.30
N VAL A 226 22.37 -8.19 11.95
CA VAL A 226 22.21 -6.93 12.69
C VAL A 226 21.56 -7.17 14.05
N VAL A 227 21.59 -6.15 14.92
CA VAL A 227 20.81 -6.16 16.16
C VAL A 227 19.54 -5.35 15.94
N LEU A 228 18.39 -5.96 16.20
CA LEU A 228 17.07 -5.33 16.14
C LEU A 228 16.58 -5.03 17.54
N THR A 229 16.15 -3.79 17.79
CA THR A 229 15.47 -3.40 19.02
C THR A 229 14.13 -2.73 18.69
N PRO A 230 13.04 -3.00 19.43
CA PRO A 230 11.77 -2.34 19.19
C PRO A 230 11.93 -0.82 19.21
N HIS A 231 11.39 -0.13 18.20
CA HIS A 231 11.47 1.32 18.10
C HIS A 231 10.60 2.00 19.16
N ALA A 232 11.13 3.00 19.87
CA ALA A 232 10.48 3.62 21.02
C ALA A 232 9.18 4.37 20.69
N ALA A 233 9.06 4.94 19.48
CA ALA A 233 7.85 5.68 19.11
C ALA A 233 6.68 4.73 18.81
N PRO A 234 5.47 5.03 19.27
CA PRO A 234 4.29 4.19 19.06
C PRO A 234 3.97 4.05 17.56
N ARG A 235 3.29 2.97 17.21
CA ARG A 235 2.90 2.67 15.82
C ARG A 235 1.84 3.63 15.26
N ASP A 236 1.00 4.19 16.11
CA ASP A 236 -0.04 5.19 15.77
C ASP A 236 -0.89 4.77 14.56
N GLY A 237 -1.41 3.52 14.59
CA GLY A 237 -2.23 2.94 13.52
C GLY A 237 -1.48 2.63 12.22
N ALA A 238 -0.16 2.86 12.14
CA ALA A 238 0.65 2.45 11.01
C ALA A 238 0.73 0.90 10.91
N PRO A 239 0.79 0.32 9.70
CA PRO A 239 0.80 -1.13 9.55
C PRO A 239 2.11 -1.79 9.99
N ALA A 240 3.24 -1.07 9.94
CA ALA A 240 4.55 -1.62 10.24
C ALA A 240 4.89 -1.50 11.71
N GLU A 241 5.27 -2.61 12.34
CA GLU A 241 6.08 -2.60 13.55
C GLU A 241 7.48 -2.15 13.18
N ARG A 242 8.06 -1.21 13.95
CA ARG A 242 9.38 -0.65 13.63
C ARG A 242 10.44 -1.16 14.60
N TYR A 243 11.64 -1.38 14.09
CA TYR A 243 12.82 -1.78 14.84
C TYR A 243 13.97 -0.84 14.49
N ASP A 244 14.68 -0.39 15.52
CA ASP A 244 15.97 0.25 15.37
C ASP A 244 17.02 -0.82 15.00
N VAL A 245 17.83 -0.51 14.01
CA VAL A 245 18.87 -1.39 13.48
C VAL A 245 20.23 -0.90 13.91
N ALA A 246 21.03 -1.77 14.53
CA ALA A 246 22.40 -1.47 14.91
C ALA A 246 23.37 -2.54 14.38
N GLU A 247 24.63 -2.14 14.22
CA GLU A 247 25.71 -3.08 13.91
C GLU A 247 25.75 -4.21 14.93
N ARG A 248 26.00 -5.44 14.46
CA ARG A 248 26.23 -6.60 15.33
C ARG A 248 27.70 -6.74 15.60
N SER A 249 28.10 -6.60 16.86
CA SER A 249 29.50 -6.87 17.27
C SER A 249 29.81 -8.37 17.21
N ALA A 250 31.09 -8.74 17.21
CA ALA A 250 31.51 -10.13 17.28
C ALA A 250 30.97 -10.87 18.52
N ALA A 251 30.70 -10.15 19.61
CA ALA A 251 30.06 -10.67 20.81
C ALA A 251 28.52 -10.71 20.75
N GLY A 252 27.92 -10.32 19.62
CA GLY A 252 26.47 -10.28 19.42
C GLY A 252 25.75 -9.07 20.02
N SER A 253 26.47 -8.11 20.62
CA SER A 253 25.90 -6.89 21.19
C SER A 253 25.66 -5.81 20.12
N ALA A 254 24.75 -4.86 20.42
CA ALA A 254 24.49 -3.72 19.56
C ALA A 254 25.69 -2.77 19.52
N GLY A 255 26.08 -2.41 18.30
CA GLY A 255 27.10 -1.40 18.01
C GLY A 255 26.46 -0.07 17.57
N ARG A 256 27.02 0.54 16.51
CA ARG A 256 26.53 1.82 15.94
C ARG A 256 25.13 1.66 15.37
N HIS A 257 24.25 2.63 15.65
CA HIS A 257 22.93 2.70 15.04
C HIS A 257 23.04 2.95 13.52
N LEU A 258 22.31 2.16 12.74
CA LEU A 258 22.35 2.19 11.28
C LEU A 258 21.10 2.83 10.66
N GLY A 259 19.95 2.75 11.35
CA GLY A 259 18.65 3.24 10.86
C GLY A 259 17.49 2.44 11.41
N THR A 260 16.40 2.36 10.66
CA THR A 260 15.19 1.63 11.06
C THR A 260 14.71 0.68 9.97
N VAL A 261 14.10 -0.43 10.38
CA VAL A 261 13.37 -1.36 9.52
C VAL A 261 11.95 -1.56 10.05
N GLY A 262 11.00 -1.74 9.15
CA GLY A 262 9.61 -2.06 9.49
C GLY A 262 9.26 -3.50 9.13
N ILE A 263 8.35 -4.11 9.89
CA ILE A 263 7.76 -5.41 9.54
C ILE A 263 6.23 -5.26 9.57
N ILE A 264 5.58 -5.62 8.48
CA ILE A 264 4.12 -5.57 8.33
C ILE A 264 3.60 -7.00 8.41
N ALA A 265 3.36 -7.45 9.62
CA ALA A 265 2.80 -8.77 9.93
C ALA A 265 1.28 -8.77 9.69
N SER A 266 0.90 -8.75 8.41
CA SER A 266 -0.51 -8.62 8.02
C SER A 266 -1.32 -9.87 8.25
N VAL A 267 -0.69 -11.02 8.44
CA VAL A 267 -1.32 -12.34 8.61
C VAL A 267 -1.09 -12.89 10.01
N THR A 268 0.18 -12.92 10.48
CA THR A 268 0.52 -13.59 11.74
C THR A 268 0.32 -12.72 12.98
N GLU A 269 0.56 -11.41 12.89
CA GLU A 269 0.44 -10.46 14.00
C GLU A 269 -0.49 -9.30 13.58
N SER A 270 -1.76 -9.63 13.31
CA SER A 270 -2.69 -8.70 12.66
C SER A 270 -2.92 -7.43 13.49
N PHE A 271 -2.93 -6.30 12.80
CA PHE A 271 -3.19 -4.96 13.37
C PHE A 271 -4.60 -4.45 13.03
N CYS A 272 -5.56 -5.35 12.89
CA CYS A 272 -6.95 -5.03 12.54
C CYS A 272 -7.64 -4.17 13.60
N ALA A 273 -7.26 -4.31 14.88
CA ALA A 273 -7.83 -3.53 15.97
C ALA A 273 -7.60 -2.02 15.80
N ASP A 274 -6.45 -1.63 15.24
CA ASP A 274 -6.05 -0.23 15.04
C ASP A 274 -6.09 0.18 13.56
N CYS A 275 -6.91 -0.50 12.73
CA CYS A 275 -6.93 -0.28 11.31
C CYS A 275 -7.56 1.07 10.94
N THR A 276 -6.76 1.97 10.40
CA THR A 276 -7.15 3.33 9.98
C THR A 276 -7.45 3.48 8.48
N ARG A 277 -7.60 2.37 7.73
CA ARG A 277 -7.68 2.41 6.27
C ARG A 277 -9.10 2.34 5.72
N THR A 278 -9.31 3.09 4.64
CA THR A 278 -10.40 2.95 3.68
C THR A 278 -9.80 2.91 2.27
N ARG A 279 -10.52 2.36 1.29
CA ARG A 279 -10.02 2.18 -0.08
C ARG A 279 -11.05 2.61 -1.10
N LEU A 280 -10.55 3.14 -2.22
CA LEU A 280 -11.28 3.35 -3.46
C LEU A 280 -10.62 2.53 -4.56
N THR A 281 -11.38 1.68 -5.22
CA THR A 281 -10.95 0.94 -6.42
C THR A 281 -10.90 1.87 -7.63
N ALA A 282 -10.23 1.48 -8.71
CA ALA A 282 -10.13 2.29 -9.92
C ALA A 282 -11.51 2.57 -10.54
N ASP A 283 -12.45 1.63 -10.42
CA ASP A 283 -13.85 1.73 -10.83
C ASP A 283 -14.77 2.37 -9.77
N GLY A 284 -14.19 3.09 -8.80
CA GLY A 284 -14.89 3.95 -7.85
C GLY A 284 -15.76 3.23 -6.83
N LYS A 285 -15.31 2.08 -6.35
CA LYS A 285 -15.99 1.37 -5.25
C LYS A 285 -15.23 1.55 -3.94
N VAL A 286 -15.97 1.83 -2.88
CA VAL A 286 -15.44 1.85 -1.52
C VAL A 286 -15.28 0.44 -1.00
N ARG A 287 -14.09 0.12 -0.46
CA ARG A 287 -13.81 -1.10 0.31
C ARG A 287 -13.35 -0.72 1.70
N SER A 288 -14.02 -1.23 2.70
CA SER A 288 -13.68 -0.98 4.11
C SER A 288 -12.52 -1.86 4.60
N CYS A 289 -12.35 -3.06 4.02
CA CYS A 289 -11.29 -4.01 4.33
C CYS A 289 -10.62 -4.54 3.06
N LEU A 290 -9.32 -4.84 3.14
CA LEU A 290 -8.56 -5.42 2.04
C LEU A 290 -9.03 -6.84 1.70
N PHE A 291 -9.40 -7.59 2.74
CA PHE A 291 -9.77 -9.01 2.67
C PHE A 291 -11.28 -9.27 2.57
N SER A 292 -12.11 -8.23 2.40
CA SER A 292 -13.56 -8.38 2.23
C SER A 292 -13.93 -8.22 0.76
N ASP A 293 -14.89 -8.99 0.28
CA ASP A 293 -15.49 -8.80 -1.05
C ASP A 293 -16.59 -7.74 -1.06
N GLU A 294 -16.96 -7.20 0.11
CA GLU A 294 -17.96 -6.13 0.19
C GLU A 294 -17.44 -4.85 -0.46
N GLU A 295 -18.18 -4.39 -1.45
CA GLU A 295 -17.92 -3.17 -2.21
C GLU A 295 -19.16 -2.30 -2.25
N THR A 296 -18.98 -0.99 -2.13
CA THR A 296 -20.06 -0.01 -2.25
C THR A 296 -19.74 0.96 -3.38
N ASP A 297 -20.56 0.97 -4.42
CA ASP A 297 -20.35 1.80 -5.60
C ASP A 297 -20.69 3.26 -5.29
N VAL A 298 -19.67 4.11 -5.31
CA VAL A 298 -19.80 5.56 -5.13
C VAL A 298 -19.74 6.30 -6.46
N LEU A 299 -19.04 5.73 -7.46
CA LEU A 299 -18.87 6.38 -8.76
C LEU A 299 -20.15 6.44 -9.55
N THR A 300 -20.90 5.34 -9.60
CA THR A 300 -22.19 5.31 -10.29
C THR A 300 -23.18 6.31 -9.69
N ALA A 301 -23.21 6.42 -8.34
CA ALA A 301 -24.04 7.43 -7.68
C ALA A 301 -23.63 8.85 -8.06
N MET A 302 -22.32 9.15 -8.04
CA MET A 302 -21.79 10.47 -8.45
C MET A 302 -22.14 10.81 -9.90
N ARG A 303 -21.99 9.86 -10.82
CA ARG A 303 -22.30 10.05 -12.25
C ARG A 303 -23.80 10.16 -12.52
N ALA A 304 -24.63 9.60 -11.64
CA ALA A 304 -26.09 9.78 -11.67
C ALA A 304 -26.55 11.11 -11.06
N GLY A 305 -25.63 11.94 -10.56
CA GLY A 305 -25.93 13.27 -10.04
C GLY A 305 -26.06 13.34 -8.51
N ALA A 306 -25.60 12.31 -7.78
CA ALA A 306 -25.58 12.37 -6.32
C ALA A 306 -24.77 13.59 -5.83
N ASP A 307 -25.36 14.32 -4.88
CA ASP A 307 -24.70 15.43 -4.24
C ASP A 307 -23.62 14.97 -3.23
N ASP A 308 -22.91 15.91 -2.64
CA ASP A 308 -21.81 15.59 -1.73
C ASP A 308 -22.29 14.96 -0.42
N ASP A 309 -23.50 15.29 0.05
CA ASP A 309 -24.08 14.67 1.26
C ASP A 309 -24.44 13.20 1.01
N GLU A 310 -25.00 12.90 -0.16
CA GLU A 310 -25.30 11.52 -0.56
C GLU A 310 -24.04 10.68 -0.72
N VAL A 311 -23.00 11.22 -1.37
CA VAL A 311 -21.70 10.55 -1.54
C VAL A 311 -21.06 10.26 -0.18
N VAL A 312 -21.04 11.24 0.72
CA VAL A 312 -20.54 11.10 2.09
C VAL A 312 -21.31 10.01 2.84
N ALA A 313 -22.65 10.01 2.77
CA ALA A 313 -23.48 9.02 3.44
C ALA A 313 -23.24 7.59 2.89
N ILE A 314 -23.04 7.44 1.57
CA ILE A 314 -22.68 6.15 0.96
C ILE A 314 -21.36 5.63 1.54
N TRP A 315 -20.32 6.49 1.61
CA TRP A 315 -19.02 6.10 2.11
C TRP A 315 -19.03 5.76 3.61
N GLN A 316 -19.76 6.54 4.41
CA GLN A 316 -19.94 6.27 5.84
C GLN A 316 -20.63 4.92 6.08
N ARG A 317 -21.67 4.58 5.31
CA ARG A 317 -22.33 3.26 5.39
C ARG A 317 -21.38 2.11 5.06
N ALA A 318 -20.57 2.26 4.01
CA ALA A 318 -19.55 1.27 3.65
C ALA A 318 -18.54 1.06 4.79
N MET A 319 -18.12 2.14 5.45
CA MET A 319 -17.18 2.05 6.57
C MET A 319 -17.81 1.50 7.84
N TRP A 320 -19.09 1.79 8.10
CA TRP A 320 -19.82 1.21 9.23
C TRP A 320 -19.86 -0.33 9.15
N ALA A 321 -19.98 -0.90 7.95
CA ALA A 321 -19.98 -2.33 7.72
C ALA A 321 -18.61 -3.01 7.86
N LYS A 322 -17.51 -2.25 8.11
CA LYS A 322 -16.15 -2.80 8.21
C LYS A 322 -16.08 -3.99 9.18
N PRO A 323 -15.50 -5.14 8.76
CA PRO A 323 -15.37 -6.30 9.62
C PRO A 323 -14.42 -6.03 10.80
N ARG A 324 -14.58 -6.80 11.88
CA ARG A 324 -13.73 -6.70 13.07
C ARG A 324 -12.26 -6.99 12.75
N ASP A 325 -12.04 -8.04 12.00
CA ASP A 325 -10.73 -8.52 11.56
C ASP A 325 -10.78 -9.04 10.12
N HIS A 326 -9.64 -9.43 9.56
CA HIS A 326 -9.54 -9.91 8.19
C HIS A 326 -10.01 -11.35 8.00
N GLY A 327 -10.20 -12.11 9.05
CA GLY A 327 -10.71 -13.48 9.01
C GLY A 327 -9.76 -14.55 8.44
N VAL A 328 -8.52 -14.23 8.07
CA VAL A 328 -7.57 -15.17 7.42
C VAL A 328 -7.28 -16.41 8.29
N ASP A 329 -7.41 -16.28 9.62
CA ASP A 329 -7.23 -17.39 10.56
C ASP A 329 -8.47 -18.27 10.76
N ARG A 330 -9.59 -17.94 10.11
CA ARG A 330 -10.84 -18.69 10.24
C ARG A 330 -10.85 -19.86 9.25
N ALA A 331 -11.46 -20.95 9.65
CA ALA A 331 -11.59 -22.12 8.78
C ALA A 331 -12.49 -21.88 7.56
N ASP A 332 -13.38 -20.88 7.63
CA ASP A 332 -14.31 -20.47 6.56
C ASP A 332 -13.78 -19.28 5.74
N PHE A 333 -12.52 -18.89 5.92
CA PHE A 333 -11.93 -17.79 5.14
C PHE A 333 -11.90 -18.15 3.65
N VAL A 334 -12.44 -17.24 2.86
CA VAL A 334 -12.36 -17.31 1.38
C VAL A 334 -11.55 -16.10 0.92
N GLN A 335 -10.53 -16.39 0.10
CA GLN A 335 -9.72 -15.33 -0.49
C GLN A 335 -10.60 -14.41 -1.36
N PRO A 336 -10.46 -13.07 -1.27
CA PRO A 336 -11.23 -12.14 -2.08
C PRO A 336 -11.11 -12.40 -3.57
N ALA A 337 -12.23 -12.22 -4.29
CA ALA A 337 -12.28 -12.40 -5.74
C ALA A 337 -11.40 -11.40 -6.51
N ARG A 338 -11.27 -10.16 -5.99
CA ARG A 338 -10.36 -9.18 -6.56
C ARG A 338 -8.93 -9.37 -6.05
N SER A 339 -7.98 -9.43 -6.97
CA SER A 339 -6.54 -9.47 -6.64
C SER A 339 -6.03 -8.13 -6.09
N MET A 340 -4.84 -8.16 -5.49
CA MET A 340 -4.14 -6.98 -4.96
C MET A 340 -4.05 -5.84 -5.98
N SER A 341 -3.77 -6.14 -7.26
CA SER A 341 -3.63 -5.14 -8.33
C SER A 341 -4.93 -4.39 -8.65
N ALA A 342 -6.08 -5.01 -8.41
CA ALA A 342 -7.39 -4.40 -8.64
C ALA A 342 -7.91 -3.62 -7.42
N ILE A 343 -7.48 -4.02 -6.21
CA ILE A 343 -7.91 -3.38 -4.96
C ILE A 343 -7.01 -2.17 -4.62
N GLY A 344 -5.73 -2.24 -4.97
CA GLY A 344 -4.71 -1.28 -4.58
C GLY A 344 -4.11 -1.58 -3.20
N GLY A 345 -2.91 -2.11 -3.19
CA GLY A 345 -2.12 -2.50 -2.01
C GLY A 345 -1.43 -1.34 -1.31
#